data_c52579202d9b47805885e02359006771
#
_entry.id   c52579202d9b47805885e02359006771
#
_cell.length_a   1.000
_cell.length_b   1.000
_cell.length_c   1.000
_cell.angle_alpha   90.00
_cell.angle_beta   90.00
_cell.angle_gamma   90.00
#
_symmetry.space_group_name_H-M   'P 1'
#
loop_
_entity.id
_entity.type
_entity.pdbx_description
1 polymer ?
#
loop_
_entity_poly.entity_id
_entity_poly.type
_entity_poly.pdbx_seq_one_letter_code
_entity_poly.pdbx_strand_id
1 'polypeptide(L)'
;TGYVDARYQNVRLQADRVEYNETTNDAVAEGNVVFDQGTSQRVTARKAELNVATKLGIFYDATGFTDRTPTGEFLYYTATRIDKVGPDEYVLYDAEVTACEDSVPKWSFRARKTRLRLNDRVRLRNAVFDVKGKPVFWLPYASIPINRRERQSGFLLPRFGNSNTRG
;
A
#
# COMPACT_ATOMS: atom_id res chain seq x y z
N THR A 1 15.57 -8.38 -25.30
CA THR A 1 14.89 -9.42 -24.53
C THR A 1 15.90 -10.07 -23.61
N GLY A 2 15.86 -9.76 -22.35
CA GLY A 2 16.72 -10.31 -21.32
C GLY A 2 16.37 -9.66 -20.00
N TYR A 3 16.53 -10.39 -18.92
CA TYR A 3 16.37 -9.88 -17.56
C TYR A 3 17.15 -8.57 -17.35
N VAL A 4 16.44 -7.54 -16.96
CA VAL A 4 17.00 -6.20 -16.67
C VAL A 4 17.07 -6.03 -15.17
N ASP A 5 18.23 -5.63 -14.65
CA ASP A 5 18.47 -5.25 -13.25
C ASP A 5 19.10 -3.86 -13.24
N ALA A 6 18.31 -2.85 -13.00
CA ALA A 6 18.74 -1.47 -12.93
C ALA A 6 18.77 -0.98 -11.48
N ARG A 7 19.87 -0.33 -11.08
CA ARG A 7 20.04 0.22 -9.72
C ARG A 7 20.40 1.70 -9.80
N TYR A 8 19.70 2.48 -9.02
CA TYR A 8 19.99 3.90 -8.86
C TYR A 8 19.78 4.32 -7.41
N GLN A 9 20.83 4.75 -6.74
CA GLN A 9 20.82 5.06 -5.30
C GLN A 9 20.32 3.85 -4.48
N ASN A 10 19.20 4.02 -3.74
CA ASN A 10 18.54 2.99 -2.94
C ASN A 10 17.37 2.32 -3.65
N VAL A 11 17.22 2.56 -4.96
CA VAL A 11 16.17 1.99 -5.79
C VAL A 11 16.74 0.92 -6.69
N ARG A 12 16.07 -0.22 -6.77
CA ARG A 12 16.34 -1.32 -7.69
C ARG A 12 15.09 -1.65 -8.47
N LEU A 13 15.21 -1.72 -9.79
CA LEU A 13 14.17 -2.17 -10.70
C LEU A 13 14.65 -3.42 -11.44
N GLN A 14 13.86 -4.48 -11.37
CA GLN A 14 14.07 -5.72 -12.10
C GLN A 14 12.84 -5.99 -12.96
N ALA A 15 13.03 -6.48 -14.18
CA ALA A 15 11.95 -6.89 -15.08
C ALA A 15 12.48 -7.79 -16.19
N ASP A 16 11.59 -8.54 -16.83
CA ASP A 16 11.96 -9.36 -18.00
C ASP A 16 12.25 -8.47 -19.22
N ARG A 17 11.56 -7.33 -19.33
CA ARG A 17 11.74 -6.36 -20.40
C ARG A 17 11.56 -4.95 -19.87
N VAL A 18 12.44 -4.05 -20.30
CA VAL A 18 12.32 -2.61 -20.06
C VAL A 18 12.49 -1.87 -21.38
N GLU A 19 11.55 -0.98 -21.68
CA GLU A 19 11.63 -0.03 -22.77
C GLU A 19 11.76 1.38 -22.15
N TYR A 20 12.70 2.16 -22.62
CA TYR A 20 12.93 3.53 -22.15
C TYR A 20 12.93 4.51 -23.32
N ASN A 21 12.17 5.59 -23.17
CA ASN A 21 12.15 6.68 -24.12
C ASN A 21 12.90 7.87 -23.54
N GLU A 22 14.06 8.17 -24.13
CA GLU A 22 14.93 9.27 -23.66
C GLU A 22 14.31 10.66 -23.86
N THR A 23 13.41 10.83 -24.83
CA THR A 23 12.77 12.12 -25.12
C THR A 23 11.72 12.47 -24.07
N THR A 24 10.91 11.49 -23.65
CA THR A 24 9.80 11.69 -22.70
C THR A 24 10.20 11.31 -21.27
N ASN A 25 11.34 10.63 -21.09
CA ASN A 25 11.77 10.00 -19.84
C ASN A 25 10.81 8.93 -19.32
N ASP A 26 10.00 8.34 -20.19
CA ASP A 26 9.09 7.27 -19.82
C ASP A 26 9.78 5.91 -19.95
N ALA A 27 9.57 5.08 -18.95
CA ALA A 27 10.04 3.70 -18.91
C ALA A 27 8.84 2.77 -18.74
N VAL A 28 8.78 1.71 -19.53
CA VAL A 28 7.80 0.64 -19.42
C VAL A 28 8.54 -0.64 -19.07
N ALA A 29 8.24 -1.21 -17.92
CA ALA A 29 8.77 -2.48 -17.46
C ALA A 29 7.67 -3.55 -17.50
N GLU A 30 7.95 -4.70 -18.09
CA GLU A 30 7.00 -5.80 -18.26
C GLU A 30 7.62 -7.12 -17.84
N GLY A 31 6.78 -7.99 -17.28
CA GLY A 31 7.13 -9.32 -16.81
C GLY A 31 7.97 -9.31 -15.53
N ASN A 32 7.46 -9.95 -14.48
CA ASN A 32 8.14 -10.13 -13.20
C ASN A 32 8.79 -8.83 -12.67
N VAL A 33 8.05 -7.71 -12.77
CA VAL A 33 8.56 -6.42 -12.32
C VAL A 33 8.74 -6.43 -10.82
N VAL A 34 9.95 -6.14 -10.33
CA VAL A 34 10.26 -5.96 -8.91
C VAL A 34 10.88 -4.59 -8.72
N PHE A 35 10.25 -3.79 -7.88
CA PHE A 35 10.71 -2.47 -7.50
C PHE A 35 11.02 -2.46 -6.01
N ASP A 36 12.30 -2.31 -5.66
CA ASP A 36 12.77 -2.23 -4.29
C ASP A 36 13.22 -0.81 -3.97
N GLN A 37 12.82 -0.32 -2.81
CA GLN A 37 13.34 0.93 -2.25
C GLN A 37 13.98 0.66 -0.88
N GLY A 38 15.25 0.32 -0.91
CA GLY A 38 15.97 -0.18 0.25
C GLY A 38 15.41 -1.52 0.73
N THR A 39 15.44 -1.75 2.03
CA THR A 39 14.84 -2.94 2.70
C THR A 39 13.42 -2.68 3.17
N SER A 40 12.96 -1.44 3.11
CA SER A 40 11.74 -0.95 3.73
C SER A 40 10.50 -1.05 2.85
N GLN A 41 10.69 -1.22 1.55
CA GLN A 41 9.58 -1.27 0.61
C GLN A 41 9.91 -2.12 -0.61
N ARG A 42 8.99 -3.01 -0.95
CA ARG A 42 9.00 -3.79 -2.19
C ARG A 42 7.64 -3.74 -2.84
N VAL A 43 7.64 -3.55 -4.15
CA VAL A 43 6.47 -3.70 -5.02
C VAL A 43 6.82 -4.70 -6.11
N THR A 44 6.02 -5.72 -6.27
CA THR A 44 6.06 -6.62 -7.43
C THR A 44 4.84 -6.33 -8.28
N ALA A 45 4.97 -6.37 -9.60
CA ALA A 45 3.88 -6.07 -10.51
C ALA A 45 4.04 -6.87 -11.82
N ARG A 46 2.95 -7.04 -12.54
CA ARG A 46 3.00 -7.60 -13.90
C ARG A 46 3.57 -6.61 -14.90
N LYS A 47 3.24 -5.34 -14.73
CA LYS A 47 3.70 -4.23 -15.57
C LYS A 47 3.85 -2.97 -14.73
N ALA A 48 4.84 -2.15 -15.06
CA ALA A 48 5.00 -0.80 -14.51
C ALA A 48 5.26 0.21 -15.63
N GLU A 49 4.62 1.35 -15.54
CA GLU A 49 4.85 2.53 -16.39
C GLU A 49 5.36 3.64 -15.49
N LEU A 50 6.57 4.08 -15.70
CA LEU A 50 7.28 5.01 -14.82
C LEU A 50 7.84 6.17 -15.62
N ASN A 51 7.72 7.39 -15.12
CA ASN A 51 8.45 8.52 -15.64
C ASN A 51 9.65 8.80 -14.73
N VAL A 52 10.84 8.62 -15.27
CA VAL A 52 12.10 8.68 -14.50
C VAL A 52 12.39 10.10 -14.00
N ALA A 53 11.99 11.13 -14.77
CA ALA A 53 12.21 12.53 -14.40
C ALA A 53 11.28 12.97 -13.25
N THR A 54 10.00 12.65 -13.33
CA THR A 54 9.01 13.04 -12.32
C THR A 54 8.94 12.07 -11.16
N LYS A 55 9.46 10.84 -11.31
CA LYS A 55 9.38 9.71 -10.36
C LYS A 55 7.93 9.30 -10.07
N LEU A 56 7.00 9.62 -10.99
CA LEU A 56 5.62 9.17 -10.96
C LEU A 56 5.45 7.92 -11.79
N GLY A 57 4.34 7.19 -11.57
CA GLY A 57 4.10 5.99 -12.37
C GLY A 57 2.90 5.18 -11.93
N ILE A 58 2.66 4.12 -12.69
CA ILE A 58 1.54 3.21 -12.53
C ILE A 58 2.08 1.79 -12.48
N PHE A 59 1.61 1.02 -11.50
CA PHE A 59 1.88 -0.41 -11.38
C PHE A 59 0.57 -1.17 -11.56
N TYR A 60 0.60 -2.23 -12.36
CA TYR A 60 -0.55 -3.07 -12.67
C TYR A 60 -0.38 -4.46 -12.05
N ASP A 61 -1.46 -4.97 -11.44
CA ASP A 61 -1.51 -6.24 -10.72
C ASP A 61 -0.36 -6.33 -9.72
N ALA A 62 -0.37 -5.38 -8.78
CA ALA A 62 0.72 -5.15 -7.87
C ALA A 62 0.50 -5.80 -6.51
N THR A 63 1.56 -6.35 -5.96
CA THR A 63 1.65 -6.88 -4.60
C THR A 63 2.90 -6.32 -3.95
N GLY A 64 2.86 -6.02 -2.67
CA GLY A 64 4.03 -5.49 -2.00
C GLY A 64 3.90 -5.40 -0.50
N PHE A 65 4.96 -4.88 0.10
CA PHE A 65 4.99 -4.57 1.52
C PHE A 65 5.74 -3.26 1.77
N THR A 66 5.46 -2.67 2.91
CA THR A 66 6.19 -1.51 3.43
C THR A 66 6.24 -1.55 4.96
N ASP A 67 7.36 -1.16 5.54
CA ASP A 67 7.52 -0.90 6.98
C ASP A 67 7.43 0.60 7.31
N ARG A 68 7.14 1.45 6.31
CA ARG A 68 6.92 2.89 6.50
C ARG A 68 5.60 3.20 7.18
N THR A 69 5.31 2.44 8.22
CA THR A 69 4.16 2.62 9.10
C THR A 69 4.57 3.39 10.36
N PRO A 70 3.65 4.03 11.08
CA PRO A 70 3.97 4.72 12.32
C PRO A 70 4.58 3.83 13.41
N THR A 71 4.25 2.55 13.40
CA THR A 71 4.74 1.55 14.36
C THR A 71 6.01 0.84 13.90
N GLY A 72 6.37 0.96 12.60
CA GLY A 72 7.46 0.20 11.99
C GLY A 72 7.10 -1.25 11.67
N GLU A 73 5.84 -1.63 11.83
CA GLU A 73 5.35 -2.95 11.47
C GLU A 73 5.16 -3.06 9.95
N PHE A 74 5.36 -4.26 9.42
CA PHE A 74 5.13 -4.51 8.00
C PHE A 74 3.65 -4.46 7.68
N LEU A 75 3.34 -3.77 6.59
CA LEU A 75 2.04 -3.73 5.98
C LEU A 75 2.14 -4.36 4.59
N TYR A 76 1.38 -5.41 4.36
CA TYR A 76 1.27 -6.11 3.09
C TYR A 76 0.07 -5.58 2.33
N TYR A 77 0.20 -5.44 1.02
CA TYR A 77 -0.89 -4.96 0.17
C TYR A 77 -0.88 -5.63 -1.19
N THR A 78 -2.08 -5.80 -1.74
CA THR A 78 -2.32 -6.15 -3.13
C THR A 78 -3.23 -5.12 -3.77
N ALA A 79 -3.11 -4.88 -5.06
CA ALA A 79 -4.00 -3.97 -5.79
C ALA A 79 -3.99 -4.32 -7.28
N THR A 80 -5.12 -4.15 -7.96
CA THR A 80 -5.17 -4.29 -9.43
C THR A 80 -4.39 -3.17 -10.11
N ARG A 81 -4.32 -2.00 -9.46
CA ARG A 81 -3.54 -0.86 -9.96
C ARG A 81 -3.11 0.04 -8.81
N ILE A 82 -1.87 0.50 -8.89
CA ILE A 82 -1.31 1.52 -7.99
C ILE A 82 -0.79 2.67 -8.82
N ASP A 83 -1.35 3.87 -8.62
CA ASP A 83 -0.88 5.12 -9.23
C ASP A 83 -0.06 5.88 -8.19
N LYS A 84 1.22 6.07 -8.45
CA LYS A 84 2.05 7.03 -7.72
C LYS A 84 1.85 8.41 -8.34
N VAL A 85 1.06 9.25 -7.68
CA VAL A 85 0.65 10.56 -8.18
C VAL A 85 1.41 11.73 -7.58
N GLY A 86 2.29 11.45 -6.63
CA GLY A 86 3.15 12.43 -5.98
C GLY A 86 4.32 11.77 -5.26
N PRO A 87 5.25 12.55 -4.65
CA PRO A 87 6.39 12.01 -3.91
C PRO A 87 5.96 11.03 -2.80
N ASP A 88 4.90 11.39 -2.08
CA ASP A 88 4.36 10.64 -0.94
C ASP A 88 2.87 10.29 -1.10
N GLU A 89 2.34 10.39 -2.34
CA GLU A 89 0.92 10.15 -2.60
C GLU A 89 0.70 9.03 -3.60
N TYR A 90 -0.14 8.07 -3.19
CA TYR A 90 -0.50 6.88 -3.94
C TYR A 90 -2.01 6.72 -3.99
N VAL A 91 -2.53 6.25 -5.13
CA VAL A 91 -3.91 5.84 -5.30
C VAL A 91 -3.93 4.37 -5.69
N LEU A 92 -4.55 3.54 -4.86
CA LEU A 92 -4.66 2.11 -5.07
C LEU A 92 -6.11 1.78 -5.45
N TYR A 93 -6.28 0.89 -6.41
CA TYR A 93 -7.59 0.42 -6.88
C TYR A 93 -7.74 -1.06 -6.59
N ASP A 94 -8.93 -1.44 -6.12
CA ASP A 94 -9.29 -2.78 -5.68
C ASP A 94 -8.20 -3.39 -4.79
N ALA A 95 -7.84 -2.64 -3.76
CA ALA A 95 -6.75 -2.96 -2.88
C ALA A 95 -7.19 -3.77 -1.68
N GLU A 96 -6.35 -4.70 -1.27
CA GLU A 96 -6.40 -5.37 0.01
C GLU A 96 -5.14 -5.04 0.82
N VAL A 97 -5.31 -4.78 2.12
CA VAL A 97 -4.24 -4.40 3.03
C VAL A 97 -4.37 -5.19 4.32
N THR A 98 -3.25 -5.73 4.80
CA THR A 98 -3.16 -6.48 6.06
C THR A 98 -1.78 -6.33 6.70
N ALA A 99 -1.69 -6.51 8.02
CA ALA A 99 -0.41 -6.68 8.71
C ALA A 99 -0.07 -8.18 8.95
N CYS A 100 -0.86 -9.10 8.41
CA CYS A 100 -0.64 -10.54 8.56
C CYS A 100 0.10 -11.09 7.33
N GLU A 101 1.12 -11.89 7.55
CA GLU A 101 1.91 -12.56 6.50
C GLU A 101 1.26 -13.86 5.99
N ASP A 102 0.22 -14.32 6.69
CA ASP A 102 -0.49 -15.55 6.37
C ASP A 102 -1.23 -15.46 5.02
N SER A 103 -1.32 -16.56 4.28
CA SER A 103 -2.05 -16.66 3.00
C SER A 103 -3.55 -16.33 3.15
N VAL A 104 -4.14 -16.61 4.32
CA VAL A 104 -5.45 -16.13 4.73
C VAL A 104 -5.24 -15.26 5.96
N PRO A 105 -5.21 -13.93 5.82
CA PRO A 105 -4.91 -13.05 6.93
C PRO A 105 -5.98 -13.14 8.02
N LYS A 106 -5.56 -13.01 9.27
CA LYS A 106 -6.49 -12.97 10.42
C LYS A 106 -7.46 -11.80 10.31
N TRP A 107 -7.01 -10.71 9.68
CA TRP A 107 -7.81 -9.56 9.31
C TRP A 107 -7.25 -8.90 8.05
N SER A 108 -8.13 -8.31 7.25
CA SER A 108 -7.74 -7.45 6.13
C SER A 108 -8.77 -6.35 5.89
N PHE A 109 -8.32 -5.28 5.23
CA PHE A 109 -9.21 -4.28 4.66
C PHE A 109 -9.14 -4.37 3.15
N ARG A 110 -10.28 -4.59 2.51
CA ARG A 110 -10.43 -4.46 1.07
C ARG A 110 -11.13 -3.16 0.75
N ALA A 111 -10.64 -2.40 -0.22
CA ALA A 111 -11.28 -1.17 -0.62
C ALA A 111 -11.20 -0.97 -2.14
N ARG A 112 -12.30 -0.52 -2.74
CA ARG A 112 -12.35 -0.24 -4.18
C ARG A 112 -11.40 0.89 -4.57
N LYS A 113 -11.23 1.89 -3.72
CA LYS A 113 -10.28 2.98 -3.94
C LYS A 113 -9.69 3.42 -2.61
N THR A 114 -8.36 3.38 -2.55
CA THR A 114 -7.58 3.85 -1.40
C THR A 114 -6.68 5.00 -1.86
N ARG A 115 -6.73 6.12 -1.18
CA ARG A 115 -5.75 7.21 -1.34
C ARG A 115 -4.87 7.22 -0.11
N LEU A 116 -3.61 6.91 -0.31
CA LEU A 116 -2.57 6.92 0.71
C LEU A 116 -1.72 8.17 0.53
N ARG A 117 -1.62 8.98 1.58
CA ARG A 117 -0.59 10.02 1.70
C ARG A 117 0.30 9.63 2.86
N LEU A 118 1.57 9.30 2.54
CA LEU A 118 2.57 8.95 3.55
C LEU A 118 2.71 10.11 4.55
N ASN A 119 2.89 9.78 5.83
CA ASN A 119 3.00 10.73 6.94
C ASN A 119 1.78 11.64 7.18
N ASP A 120 0.62 11.37 6.55
CA ASP A 120 -0.63 12.09 6.80
C ASP A 120 -1.76 11.10 7.10
N ARG A 121 -2.41 10.54 6.11
CA ARG A 121 -3.59 9.69 6.27
C ARG A 121 -3.84 8.71 5.13
N VAL A 122 -4.58 7.67 5.45
CA VAL A 122 -5.21 6.77 4.48
C VAL A 122 -6.69 7.10 4.38
N ARG A 123 -7.20 7.28 3.16
CA ARG A 123 -8.63 7.44 2.87
C ARG A 123 -9.11 6.26 2.05
N LEU A 124 -10.11 5.57 2.57
CA LEU A 124 -10.71 4.39 1.96
C LEU A 124 -12.11 4.73 1.46
N ARG A 125 -12.45 4.26 0.28
CA ARG A 125 -13.82 4.31 -0.26
C ARG A 125 -14.32 2.91 -0.55
N ASN A 126 -15.55 2.62 -0.12
CA ASN A 126 -16.18 1.30 -0.19
C ASN A 126 -15.25 0.23 0.41
N ALA A 127 -14.91 0.42 1.67
CA ALA A 127 -14.05 -0.49 2.40
C ALA A 127 -14.85 -1.61 3.07
N VAL A 128 -14.32 -2.82 3.00
CA VAL A 128 -14.82 -4.00 3.70
C VAL A 128 -13.75 -4.47 4.66
N PHE A 129 -14.11 -4.68 5.90
CA PHE A 129 -13.25 -5.31 6.87
C PHE A 129 -13.55 -6.79 6.91
N ASP A 130 -12.53 -7.59 6.70
CA ASP A 130 -12.60 -9.04 6.69
C ASP A 130 -11.87 -9.62 7.91
N VAL A 131 -12.43 -10.69 8.47
CA VAL A 131 -11.79 -11.52 9.49
C VAL A 131 -11.73 -12.94 8.97
N LYS A 132 -10.51 -13.48 8.83
CA LYS A 132 -10.27 -14.81 8.25
C LYS A 132 -10.95 -14.98 6.88
N GLY A 133 -10.84 -13.96 6.02
CA GLY A 133 -11.42 -13.95 4.69
C GLY A 133 -12.94 -13.79 4.62
N LYS A 134 -13.63 -13.58 5.75
CA LYS A 134 -15.09 -13.36 5.81
C LYS A 134 -15.39 -11.89 6.07
N PRO A 135 -16.27 -11.24 5.27
CA PRO A 135 -16.65 -9.85 5.50
C PRO A 135 -17.45 -9.71 6.80
N VAL A 136 -17.01 -8.79 7.65
CA VAL A 136 -17.64 -8.53 8.96
C VAL A 136 -18.43 -7.24 8.93
N PHE A 137 -17.87 -6.19 8.36
CA PHE A 137 -18.58 -4.92 8.18
C PHE A 137 -18.10 -4.16 6.95
N TRP A 138 -18.95 -3.28 6.44
CA TRP A 138 -18.68 -2.41 5.32
C TRP A 138 -18.74 -0.95 5.73
N LEU A 139 -17.83 -0.15 5.19
CA LEU A 139 -17.72 1.27 5.40
C LEU A 139 -17.75 2.00 4.04
N PRO A 140 -18.71 2.90 3.79
CA PRO A 140 -18.74 3.67 2.56
C PRO A 140 -17.51 4.59 2.43
N TYR A 141 -17.04 5.08 3.58
CA TYR A 141 -15.85 5.94 3.69
C TYR A 141 -15.16 5.74 5.02
N ALA A 142 -13.84 5.70 5.00
CA ALA A 142 -13.01 5.74 6.21
C ALA A 142 -11.79 6.64 5.97
N SER A 143 -11.35 7.33 7.00
CA SER A 143 -10.13 8.12 7.01
C SER A 143 -9.34 7.81 8.27
N ILE A 144 -8.14 7.25 8.08
CA ILE A 144 -7.27 6.78 9.16
C ILE A 144 -6.03 7.65 9.15
N PRO A 145 -5.75 8.42 10.22
CA PRO A 145 -4.51 9.18 10.32
C PRO A 145 -3.34 8.21 10.54
N ILE A 146 -2.26 8.41 9.78
CA ILE A 146 -1.01 7.66 9.91
C ILE A 146 0.17 8.54 10.34
N ASN A 147 -0.13 9.73 10.88
CA ASN A 147 0.87 10.65 11.38
C ASN A 147 1.20 10.35 12.86
N ARG A 148 2.49 10.19 13.18
CA ARG A 148 2.96 9.94 14.56
C ARG A 148 2.71 11.11 15.53
N ARG A 149 2.38 12.32 15.03
CA ARG A 149 2.38 13.54 15.85
C ARG A 149 1.04 13.92 16.45
N GLU A 150 -0.05 13.34 16.02
CA GLU A 150 -1.36 13.67 16.57
C GLU A 150 -2.01 12.42 17.18
N ARG A 151 -1.98 12.32 18.51
CA ARG A 151 -2.92 11.48 19.26
C ARG A 151 -4.32 12.08 19.06
N GLN A 152 -4.94 11.76 17.96
CA GLN A 152 -6.38 11.99 17.84
C GLN A 152 -7.09 10.80 18.49
N SER A 153 -7.42 10.98 19.76
CA SER A 153 -8.38 10.17 20.49
C SER A 153 -9.75 10.27 19.81
N GLY A 154 -10.09 9.26 19.02
CA GLY A 154 -11.33 9.24 18.24
C GLY A 154 -12.08 7.91 18.28
N PHE A 155 -11.61 6.92 19.03
CA PHE A 155 -12.36 5.69 19.30
C PHE A 155 -12.27 5.37 20.79
N LEU A 156 -13.23 5.90 21.56
CA LEU A 156 -13.54 5.41 22.89
C LEU A 156 -14.15 4.02 22.72
N LEU A 157 -13.34 2.99 22.95
CA LEU A 157 -13.89 1.65 23.21
C LEU A 157 -14.73 1.79 24.49
N PRO A 158 -16.05 1.49 24.47
CA PRO A 158 -16.83 1.48 25.67
C PRO A 158 -16.25 0.41 26.60
N ARG A 159 -15.64 0.84 27.71
CA ARG A 159 -15.31 -0.05 28.82
C ARG A 159 -16.63 -0.37 29.52
N PHE A 160 -17.13 -1.56 29.32
CA PHE A 160 -18.15 -2.12 30.20
C PHE A 160 -17.47 -2.48 31.54
N GLY A 161 -17.42 -1.53 32.43
CA GLY A 161 -17.00 -1.74 33.80
C GLY A 161 -18.18 -2.29 34.60
N ASN A 162 -18.10 -3.54 35.02
CA ASN A 162 -18.98 -4.07 36.05
C ASN A 162 -18.53 -3.51 37.39
N SER A 163 -19.20 -2.49 37.90
CA SER A 163 -18.99 -2.02 39.25
C SER A 163 -19.82 -2.86 40.23
N ASN A 164 -19.24 -3.92 40.80
CA ASN A 164 -19.74 -4.52 42.00
C ASN A 164 -19.28 -3.66 43.21
N THR A 165 -20.08 -2.66 43.53
CA THR A 165 -19.99 -2.03 44.85
C THR A 165 -21.07 -2.63 45.71
N ARG A 166 -20.71 -3.59 46.57
CA ARG A 166 -21.45 -3.90 47.77
C ARG A 166 -20.96 -2.94 48.86
N GLY A 167 -21.80 -2.03 49.29
CA GLY A 167 -21.72 -1.36 50.56
C GLY A 167 -22.73 -2.00 51.51
#